data_6db5f31d584d09082ec6afe9309eb8f4
#
_entry.id   6db5f31d584d09082ec6afe9309eb8f4
#
_cell.length_a   1.000
_cell.length_b   1.000
_cell.length_c   1.000
_cell.angle_alpha   90.00
_cell.angle_beta   90.00
_cell.angle_gamma   90.00
#
_symmetry.space_group_name_H-M   'P 1'
#
loop_
_entity.id
_entity.type
_entity.pdbx_description
1 polymer ?
#
loop_
_entity_poly.entity_id
_entity_poly.type
_entity_poly.pdbx_seq_one_letter_code
_entity_poly.pdbx_strand_id
1 'polypeptide(L)'
;MVRGYIRCSVLAVTLVWGPYASHAAIPGSDAESGPATPLERPSEITAAAVDELLELSGLKERLVILAAGLRAQLHHPGMTEQEHATVDRVVARYLGPEMLYARTRLAFGSAVNSSTVAAALAWYRSPLGRRIVAADLDVSADSGRPVTMDQPSAERLPLIERLDEAGGASEAALDITMALVRSLARAADWILPVHARLGPGRLEQRITLTRFAAFPEIRRAYLVNMLVAYRGLDDDELAAYARWVESSAGRWFVEAMNRAVVDAVGMAAELAAVELVTLLPQTVGDSR
;
A
#
# COMPACT_ATOMS: atom_id res chain seq x y z
N MET A 1 7.14 29.61 12.94
CA MET A 1 7.14 28.30 13.65
C MET A 1 6.51 27.15 12.88
N VAL A 2 6.45 27.20 11.57
CA VAL A 2 6.01 26.07 10.70
C VAL A 2 7.08 24.96 10.60
N ARG A 3 8.29 25.16 11.16
CA ARG A 3 9.40 24.18 11.12
C ARG A 3 9.23 22.94 12.03
N GLY A 4 8.21 22.91 12.89
CA GLY A 4 7.99 21.83 13.86
C GLY A 4 7.05 20.71 13.42
N TYR A 5 6.20 20.92 12.42
CA TYR A 5 5.10 20.00 12.08
C TYR A 5 5.45 18.87 11.11
N ILE A 6 6.65 18.85 10.55
CA ILE A 6 7.09 17.75 9.67
C ILE A 6 8.24 16.97 10.36
N ARG A 7 8.10 16.67 11.63
CA ARG A 7 8.71 15.47 12.18
C ARG A 7 7.64 14.36 12.07
N CYS A 8 7.42 13.90 10.85
CA CYS A 8 6.77 12.63 10.64
C CYS A 8 7.63 11.57 11.34
N SER A 9 7.19 11.15 12.51
CA SER A 9 7.51 9.80 12.96
C SER A 9 6.96 8.91 11.86
N VAL A 10 7.83 8.38 11.01
CA VAL A 10 7.49 7.39 9.99
C VAL A 10 7.16 6.11 10.76
N LEU A 11 5.97 6.09 11.36
CA LEU A 11 5.34 4.85 11.79
C LEU A 11 4.90 4.16 10.51
N ALA A 12 5.68 3.16 10.10
CA ALA A 12 5.36 2.32 8.99
C ALA A 12 3.95 1.76 9.16
N VAL A 13 3.04 2.15 8.28
CA VAL A 13 1.80 1.41 8.09
C VAL A 13 2.21 0.08 7.52
N THR A 14 2.22 -0.92 8.36
CA THR A 14 2.59 -2.27 7.99
C THR A 14 1.44 -2.95 7.29
N LEU A 15 1.33 -2.68 6.00
CA LEU A 15 0.54 -3.47 5.09
C LEU A 15 1.46 -4.51 4.46
N VAL A 16 1.25 -5.76 4.86
CA VAL A 16 1.90 -6.87 4.21
C VAL A 16 1.15 -7.12 2.89
N TRP A 17 1.63 -6.52 1.82
CA TRP A 17 1.31 -6.88 0.45
C TRP A 17 2.52 -7.59 -0.13
N GLY A 18 2.31 -8.70 -0.80
CA GLY A 18 3.38 -9.36 -1.55
C GLY A 18 3.98 -8.43 -2.62
N PRO A 19 5.13 -8.77 -3.12
CA PRO A 19 6.20 -7.94 -3.68
C PRO A 19 6.03 -7.37 -5.12
N TYR A 20 6.65 -6.24 -5.43
CA TYR A 20 6.71 -5.51 -6.71
C TYR A 20 8.05 -5.62 -7.42
N ALA A 21 8.03 -5.68 -8.74
CA ALA A 21 9.21 -5.38 -9.55
C ALA A 21 8.90 -4.23 -10.52
N SER A 22 9.63 -3.12 -10.36
CA SER A 22 9.66 -2.04 -11.32
C SER A 22 10.83 -2.24 -12.27
N HIS A 23 10.60 -2.73 -13.50
CA HIS A 23 11.59 -2.65 -14.57
C HIS A 23 10.91 -2.20 -15.84
N ALA A 24 11.17 -0.96 -16.21
CA ALA A 24 10.97 -0.48 -17.57
C ALA A 24 12.13 -0.97 -18.44
N ALA A 25 11.86 -1.92 -19.33
CA ALA A 25 12.67 -2.15 -20.53
C ALA A 25 11.79 -2.75 -21.60
N ILE A 26 11.57 -2.00 -22.67
CA ILE A 26 10.96 -2.46 -23.90
C ILE A 26 12.07 -3.01 -24.78
N PRO A 27 12.05 -4.28 -25.19
CA PRO A 27 12.71 -4.71 -26.41
C PRO A 27 11.66 -4.91 -27.51
N GLY A 28 11.99 -4.38 -28.69
CA GLY A 28 11.20 -4.60 -29.90
C GLY A 28 11.10 -6.07 -30.24
N SER A 29 9.94 -6.47 -30.73
CA SER A 29 9.65 -7.82 -31.22
C SER A 29 9.37 -7.74 -32.69
N ASP A 30 10.23 -8.38 -33.45
CA ASP A 30 9.94 -8.76 -34.83
C ASP A 30 8.92 -9.91 -34.83
N ALA A 31 7.78 -9.68 -35.49
CA ALA A 31 6.70 -10.63 -35.57
C ALA A 31 6.85 -11.49 -36.84
N GLU A 32 7.11 -12.78 -36.68
CA GLU A 32 6.87 -13.77 -37.73
C GLU A 32 5.42 -14.25 -37.70
N SER A 33 4.74 -14.09 -38.84
CA SER A 33 3.35 -14.47 -39.03
C SER A 33 3.26 -15.97 -39.35
N GLY A 34 2.77 -16.76 -38.39
CA GLY A 34 2.31 -18.14 -38.58
C GLY A 34 0.77 -18.19 -38.76
N PRO A 35 0.20 -19.28 -39.33
CA PRO A 35 -1.20 -19.36 -39.71
C PRO A 35 -2.13 -19.32 -38.48
N ALA A 36 -3.15 -18.47 -38.53
CA ALA A 36 -4.11 -18.21 -37.49
C ALA A 36 -4.94 -19.45 -37.15
N THR A 37 -4.73 -19.99 -35.96
CA THR A 37 -5.67 -20.86 -35.26
C THR A 37 -6.89 -20.02 -34.87
N PRO A 38 -8.15 -20.53 -34.90
CA PRO A 38 -9.31 -19.75 -34.45
C PRO A 38 -9.13 -19.28 -33.05
N LEU A 39 -9.09 -17.97 -32.87
CA LEU A 39 -9.08 -17.33 -31.55
C LEU A 39 -10.34 -17.77 -30.80
N GLU A 40 -10.17 -18.63 -29.80
CA GLU A 40 -11.17 -18.77 -28.72
C GLU A 40 -11.42 -17.37 -28.15
N ARG A 41 -12.68 -16.95 -28.18
CA ARG A 41 -13.07 -15.67 -27.57
C ARG A 41 -12.60 -15.70 -26.14
N PRO A 42 -11.89 -14.65 -25.67
CA PRO A 42 -11.53 -14.55 -24.25
C PRO A 42 -12.84 -14.70 -23.46
N SER A 43 -12.88 -15.69 -22.58
CA SER A 43 -14.02 -15.85 -21.66
C SER A 43 -14.17 -14.53 -20.92
N GLU A 44 -15.33 -13.90 -21.03
CA GLU A 44 -15.63 -12.67 -20.32
C GLU A 44 -15.38 -12.90 -18.82
N ILE A 45 -14.43 -12.16 -18.26
CA ILE A 45 -14.21 -12.18 -16.82
C ILE A 45 -15.48 -11.64 -16.20
N THR A 46 -16.15 -12.47 -15.42
CA THR A 46 -17.31 -12.02 -14.68
C THR A 46 -16.87 -11.14 -13.53
N ALA A 47 -17.61 -10.06 -13.26
CA ALA A 47 -17.40 -9.23 -12.07
C ALA A 47 -17.33 -10.09 -10.79
N ALA A 48 -18.07 -11.21 -10.78
CA ALA A 48 -18.03 -12.19 -9.70
C ALA A 48 -16.65 -12.83 -9.49
N ALA A 49 -15.90 -13.12 -10.55
CA ALA A 49 -14.54 -13.69 -10.41
C ALA A 49 -13.56 -12.67 -9.84
N VAL A 50 -13.71 -11.40 -10.20
CA VAL A 50 -12.94 -10.30 -9.59
C VAL A 50 -13.30 -10.16 -8.11
N ASP A 51 -14.58 -10.14 -7.78
CA ASP A 51 -15.06 -10.02 -6.40
C ASP A 51 -14.57 -11.18 -5.53
N GLU A 52 -14.62 -12.40 -6.03
CA GLU A 52 -14.08 -13.58 -5.34
C GLU A 52 -12.56 -13.45 -5.13
N LEU A 53 -11.80 -13.00 -6.13
CA LEU A 53 -10.37 -12.82 -6.01
C LEU A 53 -10.00 -11.79 -4.93
N LEU A 54 -10.72 -10.66 -4.89
CA LEU A 54 -10.54 -9.63 -3.87
C LEU A 54 -10.89 -10.14 -2.47
N GLU A 55 -11.94 -10.94 -2.34
CA GLU A 55 -12.34 -11.56 -1.07
C GLU A 55 -11.29 -12.58 -0.59
N LEU A 56 -10.88 -13.51 -1.46
CA LEU A 56 -9.88 -14.53 -1.13
C LEU A 56 -8.51 -13.93 -0.81
N SER A 57 -8.17 -12.77 -1.36
CA SER A 57 -6.93 -12.07 -1.03
C SER A 57 -6.94 -11.37 0.33
N GLY A 58 -8.08 -11.34 1.04
CA GLY A 58 -8.23 -10.65 2.31
C GLY A 58 -8.20 -9.12 2.19
N LEU A 59 -8.57 -8.58 1.01
CA LEU A 59 -8.48 -7.14 0.75
C LEU A 59 -9.28 -6.32 1.76
N LYS A 60 -10.50 -6.73 2.12
CA LYS A 60 -11.35 -5.97 3.05
C LYS A 60 -10.68 -5.81 4.41
N GLU A 61 -10.18 -6.90 4.96
CA GLU A 61 -9.50 -6.93 6.25
C GLU A 61 -8.22 -6.09 6.23
N ARG A 62 -7.44 -6.18 5.16
CA ARG A 62 -6.23 -5.37 4.96
C ARG A 62 -6.56 -3.87 4.90
N LEU A 63 -7.64 -3.48 4.26
CA LEU A 63 -8.07 -2.08 4.19
C LEU A 63 -8.57 -1.55 5.55
N VAL A 64 -9.14 -2.39 6.41
CA VAL A 64 -9.44 -2.01 7.81
C VAL A 64 -8.16 -1.65 8.55
N ILE A 65 -7.13 -2.48 8.41
CA ILE A 65 -5.82 -2.27 9.04
C ILE A 65 -5.16 -1.00 8.48
N LEU A 66 -5.19 -0.84 7.15
CA LEU A 66 -4.67 0.36 6.49
C LEU A 66 -5.35 1.63 7.00
N ALA A 67 -6.67 1.65 7.02
CA ALA A 67 -7.44 2.80 7.51
C ALA A 67 -7.08 3.16 8.96
N ALA A 68 -6.94 2.15 9.83
CA ALA A 68 -6.51 2.35 11.21
C ALA A 68 -5.09 2.93 11.30
N GLY A 69 -4.15 2.43 10.48
CA GLY A 69 -2.78 2.94 10.40
C GLY A 69 -2.71 4.37 9.88
N LEU A 70 -3.46 4.70 8.82
CA LEU A 70 -3.54 6.07 8.29
C LEU A 70 -4.12 7.04 9.32
N ARG A 71 -5.15 6.60 10.07
CA ARG A 71 -5.71 7.38 11.19
C ARG A 71 -4.64 7.64 12.26
N ALA A 72 -3.91 6.62 12.69
CA ALA A 72 -2.85 6.75 13.68
C ALA A 72 -1.73 7.70 13.23
N GLN A 73 -1.38 7.72 11.94
CA GLN A 73 -0.38 8.66 11.39
C GLN A 73 -0.84 10.12 11.41
N LEU A 74 -2.13 10.37 11.28
CA LEU A 74 -2.70 11.70 11.30
C LEU A 74 -2.89 12.25 12.72
N HIS A 75 -2.88 11.39 13.73
CA HIS A 75 -2.95 11.81 15.13
C HIS A 75 -1.58 12.27 15.61
N HIS A 76 -1.54 13.44 16.29
CA HIS A 76 -0.32 14.00 16.85
C HIS A 76 -0.49 14.28 18.33
N PRO A 77 0.51 14.00 19.20
CA PRO A 77 0.40 14.18 20.65
C PRO A 77 0.08 15.61 21.14
N GLY A 78 0.26 16.61 20.28
CA GLY A 78 -0.05 18.01 20.59
C GLY A 78 -1.44 18.47 20.16
N MET A 79 -2.27 17.58 19.61
CA MET A 79 -3.64 17.91 19.22
C MET A 79 -4.57 17.97 20.42
N THR A 80 -5.53 18.90 20.36
CA THR A 80 -6.66 18.95 21.28
C THR A 80 -7.65 17.81 20.98
N GLU A 81 -8.54 17.51 21.92
CA GLU A 81 -9.59 16.51 21.73
C GLU A 81 -10.51 16.85 20.53
N GLN A 82 -10.78 18.14 20.33
CA GLN A 82 -11.58 18.60 19.20
C GLN A 82 -10.87 18.40 17.85
N GLU A 83 -9.55 18.58 17.79
CA GLU A 83 -8.74 18.31 16.60
C GLU A 83 -8.70 16.82 16.32
N HIS A 84 -8.50 15.97 17.35
CA HIS A 84 -8.60 14.52 17.21
C HIS A 84 -9.96 14.10 16.65
N ALA A 85 -11.06 14.60 17.21
CA ALA A 85 -12.41 14.30 16.73
C ALA A 85 -12.64 14.77 15.29
N THR A 86 -11.99 15.87 14.88
CA THR A 86 -12.06 16.37 13.50
C THR A 86 -11.30 15.46 12.56
N VAL A 87 -10.08 15.04 12.91
CA VAL A 87 -9.29 14.07 12.14
C VAL A 87 -10.07 12.77 11.98
N ASP A 88 -10.63 12.24 13.08
CA ASP A 88 -11.40 10.99 13.06
C ASP A 88 -12.59 11.05 12.11
N ARG A 89 -13.32 12.16 12.11
CA ARG A 89 -14.47 12.36 11.22
C ARG A 89 -14.06 12.41 9.76
N VAL A 90 -12.97 13.11 9.44
CA VAL A 90 -12.46 13.24 8.08
C VAL A 90 -11.90 11.89 7.59
N VAL A 91 -11.13 11.19 8.44
CA VAL A 91 -10.62 9.84 8.12
C VAL A 91 -11.76 8.87 7.87
N ALA A 92 -12.78 8.84 8.74
CA ALA A 92 -13.94 7.97 8.54
C ALA A 92 -14.67 8.26 7.23
N ARG A 93 -14.74 9.53 6.82
CA ARG A 93 -15.44 9.95 5.60
C ARG A 93 -14.69 9.56 4.31
N TYR A 94 -13.38 9.77 4.26
CA TYR A 94 -12.61 9.66 3.01
C TYR A 94 -11.69 8.45 2.95
N LEU A 95 -11.14 8.04 4.10
CA LEU A 95 -10.16 6.97 4.24
C LEU A 95 -10.75 5.74 4.98
N GLY A 96 -12.07 5.70 5.14
CA GLY A 96 -12.75 4.54 5.71
C GLY A 96 -12.59 3.30 4.84
N PRO A 97 -12.57 2.08 5.43
CA PRO A 97 -12.28 0.84 4.72
C PRO A 97 -13.26 0.56 3.58
N GLU A 98 -14.53 0.86 3.73
CA GLU A 98 -15.56 0.66 2.69
C GLU A 98 -15.31 1.57 1.49
N MET A 99 -14.93 2.83 1.73
CA MET A 99 -14.61 3.78 0.66
C MET A 99 -13.34 3.36 -0.08
N LEU A 100 -12.31 2.98 0.65
CA LEU A 100 -11.07 2.47 0.06
C LEU A 100 -11.34 1.19 -0.73
N TYR A 101 -12.16 0.27 -0.22
CA TYR A 101 -12.53 -0.96 -0.92
C TYR A 101 -13.25 -0.67 -2.24
N ALA A 102 -14.26 0.19 -2.22
CA ALA A 102 -15.01 0.53 -3.42
C ALA A 102 -14.11 1.12 -4.53
N ARG A 103 -13.19 2.02 -4.15
CA ARG A 103 -12.23 2.64 -5.08
C ARG A 103 -11.19 1.63 -5.58
N THR A 104 -10.62 0.83 -4.69
CA THR A 104 -9.65 -0.21 -5.05
C THR A 104 -10.27 -1.23 -6.01
N ARG A 105 -11.49 -1.69 -5.70
CA ARG A 105 -12.24 -2.63 -6.56
C ARG A 105 -12.44 -2.07 -7.97
N LEU A 106 -12.83 -0.79 -8.07
CA LEU A 106 -13.03 -0.12 -9.35
C LEU A 106 -11.72 -0.02 -10.14
N ALA A 107 -10.65 0.44 -9.50
CA ALA A 107 -9.34 0.59 -10.13
C ALA A 107 -8.75 -0.77 -10.54
N PHE A 108 -8.81 -1.77 -9.68
CA PHE A 108 -8.37 -3.13 -9.98
C PHE A 108 -9.16 -3.74 -11.15
N GLY A 109 -10.50 -3.58 -11.16
CA GLY A 109 -11.36 -4.11 -12.22
C GLY A 109 -11.03 -3.59 -13.60
N SER A 110 -10.44 -2.38 -13.72
CA SER A 110 -10.02 -1.82 -15.00
C SER A 110 -8.73 -2.43 -15.57
N ALA A 111 -7.94 -3.13 -14.75
CA ALA A 111 -6.65 -3.73 -15.12
C ALA A 111 -6.73 -5.24 -15.38
N VAL A 112 -7.91 -5.82 -15.46
CA VAL A 112 -8.14 -7.27 -15.41
C VAL A 112 -7.90 -7.95 -16.77
N ASN A 113 -7.20 -9.12 -16.70
CA ASN A 113 -7.00 -10.04 -17.80
C ASN A 113 -7.48 -11.45 -17.39
N SER A 114 -8.24 -12.15 -18.25
CA SER A 114 -8.93 -13.41 -17.92
C SER A 114 -8.00 -14.53 -17.47
N SER A 115 -6.91 -14.75 -18.18
CA SER A 115 -5.98 -15.84 -17.86
C SER A 115 -5.25 -15.63 -16.53
N THR A 116 -4.87 -14.39 -16.24
CA THR A 116 -4.17 -14.04 -14.99
C THR A 116 -5.10 -14.10 -13.78
N VAL A 117 -6.37 -13.68 -13.92
CA VAL A 117 -7.38 -13.83 -12.86
C VAL A 117 -7.60 -15.29 -12.50
N ALA A 118 -7.77 -16.17 -13.49
CA ALA A 118 -7.97 -17.59 -13.25
C ALA A 118 -6.78 -18.22 -12.50
N ALA A 119 -5.55 -17.88 -12.89
CA ALA A 119 -4.35 -18.36 -12.22
C ALA A 119 -4.20 -17.82 -10.79
N ALA A 120 -4.52 -16.54 -10.57
CA ALA A 120 -4.52 -15.94 -9.23
C ALA A 120 -5.59 -16.57 -8.32
N LEU A 121 -6.81 -16.79 -8.84
CA LEU A 121 -7.86 -17.51 -8.12
C LEU A 121 -7.43 -18.92 -7.71
N ALA A 122 -6.80 -19.67 -8.64
CA ALA A 122 -6.30 -21.01 -8.34
C ALA A 122 -5.28 -20.98 -7.18
N TRP A 123 -4.38 -19.97 -7.16
CA TRP A 123 -3.44 -19.77 -6.06
C TRP A 123 -4.15 -19.48 -4.74
N TYR A 124 -5.02 -18.47 -4.69
CA TYR A 124 -5.69 -18.08 -3.44
C TYR A 124 -6.66 -19.14 -2.90
N ARG A 125 -7.19 -20.00 -3.78
CA ARG A 125 -7.97 -21.19 -3.39
C ARG A 125 -7.10 -22.33 -2.86
N SER A 126 -5.79 -22.33 -3.11
CA SER A 126 -4.87 -23.38 -2.65
C SER A 126 -4.73 -23.36 -1.12
N PRO A 127 -4.37 -24.49 -0.50
CA PRO A 127 -4.10 -24.53 0.95
C PRO A 127 -3.00 -23.55 1.36
N LEU A 128 -1.92 -23.44 0.58
CA LEU A 128 -0.82 -22.53 0.89
C LEU A 128 -1.24 -21.06 0.72
N GLY A 129 -1.94 -20.71 -0.36
CA GLY A 129 -2.44 -19.35 -0.56
C GLY A 129 -3.33 -18.88 0.59
N ARG A 130 -4.24 -19.73 1.07
CA ARG A 130 -5.07 -19.43 2.25
C ARG A 130 -4.26 -19.26 3.53
N ARG A 131 -3.23 -20.10 3.75
CA ARG A 131 -2.34 -19.95 4.92
C ARG A 131 -1.57 -18.66 4.89
N ILE A 132 -1.09 -18.23 3.73
CA ILE A 132 -0.39 -16.96 3.57
C ILE A 132 -1.30 -15.79 3.88
N VAL A 133 -2.52 -15.76 3.33
CA VAL A 133 -3.49 -14.71 3.65
C VAL A 133 -3.80 -14.67 5.15
N ALA A 134 -4.01 -15.84 5.77
CA ALA A 134 -4.24 -15.92 7.21
C ALA A 134 -3.05 -15.39 8.01
N ALA A 135 -1.82 -15.72 7.63
CA ALA A 135 -0.60 -15.23 8.28
C ALA A 135 -0.46 -13.70 8.16
N ASP A 136 -0.75 -13.14 6.99
CA ASP A 136 -0.75 -11.70 6.77
C ASP A 136 -1.75 -10.94 7.66
N LEU A 137 -2.92 -11.53 7.89
CA LEU A 137 -3.97 -10.91 8.70
C LEU A 137 -3.74 -11.08 10.20
N ASP A 138 -3.10 -12.16 10.65
CA ASP A 138 -2.85 -12.46 12.05
C ASP A 138 -1.89 -11.45 12.70
N VAL A 139 -0.81 -11.06 12.01
CA VAL A 139 0.15 -10.04 12.50
C VAL A 139 -0.52 -8.72 12.81
N SER A 140 -1.55 -8.41 12.09
CA SER A 140 -2.28 -7.16 12.23
C SER A 140 -3.15 -7.12 13.50
N ALA A 141 -3.60 -8.28 13.95
CA ALA A 141 -4.34 -8.43 15.21
C ALA A 141 -3.42 -8.36 16.44
N ASP A 142 -2.16 -8.74 16.29
CA ASP A 142 -1.15 -8.79 17.38
C ASP A 142 -0.30 -7.50 17.50
N SER A 143 -0.68 -6.43 16.81
CA SER A 143 0.03 -5.13 16.81
C SER A 143 0.13 -4.57 18.24
N GLY A 144 1.26 -4.81 18.90
CA GLY A 144 1.54 -4.31 20.26
C GLY A 144 2.03 -5.37 21.25
N ARG A 145 2.02 -6.66 20.91
CA ARG A 145 2.66 -7.68 21.75
C ARG A 145 4.13 -7.83 21.37
N PRO A 146 5.04 -7.86 22.35
CA PRO A 146 6.45 -8.20 22.07
C PRO A 146 6.47 -9.62 21.50
N VAL A 147 6.80 -9.76 20.22
CA VAL A 147 7.00 -11.06 19.61
C VAL A 147 8.42 -11.50 19.94
N THR A 148 8.56 -12.51 20.80
CA THR A 148 9.82 -13.22 20.93
C THR A 148 10.00 -14.06 19.68
N MET A 149 10.91 -13.61 18.80
CA MET A 149 11.31 -14.41 17.65
C MET A 149 12.49 -15.30 18.06
N ASP A 150 12.37 -16.59 17.84
CA ASP A 150 13.55 -17.44 17.73
C ASP A 150 14.42 -16.88 16.58
N GLN A 151 15.73 -17.03 16.67
CA GLN A 151 16.60 -16.52 15.62
C GLN A 151 16.19 -17.16 14.29
N PRO A 152 15.87 -16.33 13.25
CA PRO A 152 15.48 -16.88 11.96
C PRO A 152 16.62 -17.72 11.38
N SER A 153 16.27 -18.75 10.60
CA SER A 153 17.27 -19.52 9.85
C SER A 153 18.10 -18.61 8.95
N ALA A 154 19.31 -19.02 8.61
CA ALA A 154 20.17 -18.25 7.72
C ALA A 154 19.56 -18.05 6.32
N GLU A 155 18.64 -18.93 5.91
CA GLU A 155 17.97 -18.90 4.60
C GLU A 155 16.70 -18.04 4.60
N ARG A 156 16.14 -17.79 5.80
CA ARG A 156 14.83 -17.14 5.93
C ARG A 156 14.85 -15.65 5.54
N LEU A 157 15.86 -14.91 5.99
CA LEU A 157 15.97 -13.48 5.65
C LEU A 157 16.13 -13.27 4.14
N PRO A 158 17.00 -14.00 3.42
CA PRO A 158 17.05 -13.94 1.96
C PRO A 158 15.71 -14.24 1.25
N LEU A 159 14.91 -15.18 1.77
CA LEU A 159 13.57 -15.47 1.22
C LEU A 159 12.61 -14.30 1.44
N ILE A 160 12.64 -13.67 2.59
CA ILE A 160 11.83 -12.49 2.89
C ILE A 160 12.26 -11.28 2.03
N GLU A 161 13.56 -11.05 1.87
CA GLU A 161 14.09 -10.01 0.99
C GLU A 161 13.68 -10.25 -0.47
N ARG A 162 13.77 -11.48 -0.94
CA ARG A 162 13.31 -11.88 -2.26
C ARG A 162 11.80 -11.68 -2.44
N LEU A 163 10.99 -11.99 -1.43
CA LEU A 163 9.57 -11.69 -1.41
C LEU A 163 9.31 -10.18 -1.50
N ASP A 164 10.01 -9.37 -0.74
CA ASP A 164 9.89 -7.91 -0.79
C ASP A 164 10.29 -7.36 -2.17
N GLU A 165 11.41 -7.82 -2.72
CA GLU A 165 11.89 -7.40 -4.04
C GLU A 165 10.95 -7.82 -5.17
N ALA A 166 10.51 -9.08 -5.19
CA ALA A 166 9.60 -9.58 -6.22
C ALA A 166 8.22 -8.94 -6.16
N GLY A 167 7.72 -8.35 -5.08
CA GLY A 167 6.43 -7.72 -4.97
C GLY A 167 6.40 -6.27 -4.51
N GLY A 168 7.57 -5.64 -4.18
CA GLY A 168 7.67 -4.23 -3.84
C GLY A 168 6.77 -3.78 -2.70
N ALA A 169 6.61 -4.65 -1.72
CA ALA A 169 5.74 -4.37 -0.61
C ALA A 169 6.20 -3.13 0.18
N SER A 170 7.51 -2.99 0.38
CA SER A 170 8.10 -1.79 0.98
C SER A 170 7.91 -0.55 0.11
N GLU A 171 7.98 -0.68 -1.23
CA GLU A 171 7.73 0.44 -2.15
C GLU A 171 6.27 0.87 -2.13
N ALA A 172 5.32 -0.08 -2.12
CA ALA A 172 3.90 0.23 -2.01
C ALA A 172 3.57 0.94 -0.69
N ALA A 173 4.15 0.50 0.43
CA ALA A 173 4.00 1.16 1.73
C ALA A 173 4.55 2.58 1.72
N LEU A 174 5.71 2.79 1.08
CA LEU A 174 6.28 4.11 0.86
C LEU A 174 5.37 4.98 -0.03
N ASP A 175 4.83 4.44 -1.12
CA ASP A 175 3.95 5.18 -2.03
C ASP A 175 2.66 5.63 -1.34
N ILE A 176 2.05 4.77 -0.53
CA ILE A 176 0.89 5.11 0.29
C ILE A 176 1.24 6.24 1.27
N THR A 177 2.37 6.13 1.97
CA THR A 177 2.83 7.16 2.91
C THR A 177 3.10 8.48 2.17
N MET A 178 3.76 8.43 1.03
CA MET A 178 4.05 9.62 0.23
C MET A 178 2.79 10.23 -0.40
N ALA A 179 1.79 9.45 -0.75
CA ALA A 179 0.49 9.97 -1.21
C ALA A 179 -0.16 10.83 -0.12
N LEU A 180 -0.19 10.36 1.13
CA LEU A 180 -0.71 11.13 2.25
C LEU A 180 0.11 12.41 2.51
N VAL A 181 1.45 12.28 2.59
CA VAL A 181 2.36 13.42 2.80
C VAL A 181 2.20 14.47 1.70
N ARG A 182 2.14 14.04 0.44
CA ARG A 182 1.96 14.93 -0.72
C ARG A 182 0.64 15.68 -0.64
N SER A 183 -0.45 14.98 -0.33
CA SER A 183 -1.78 15.57 -0.26
C SER A 183 -1.88 16.62 0.84
N LEU A 184 -1.38 16.31 2.04
CA LEU A 184 -1.34 17.25 3.16
C LEU A 184 -0.43 18.46 2.86
N ALA A 185 0.73 18.21 2.29
CA ALA A 185 1.68 19.28 1.96
C ALA A 185 1.14 20.24 0.89
N ARG A 186 0.46 19.71 -0.14
CA ARG A 186 -0.20 20.53 -1.17
C ARG A 186 -1.34 21.35 -0.60
N ALA A 187 -2.20 20.72 0.22
CA ALA A 187 -3.30 21.42 0.86
C ALA A 187 -2.79 22.51 1.80
N ALA A 188 -1.75 22.25 2.59
CA ALA A 188 -1.12 23.24 3.46
C ALA A 188 -0.46 24.40 2.65
N ASP A 189 0.25 24.08 1.58
CA ASP A 189 0.88 25.11 0.72
C ASP A 189 -0.18 26.04 0.09
N TRP A 190 -1.35 25.49 -0.25
CA TRP A 190 -2.41 26.26 -0.89
C TRP A 190 -3.04 27.33 0.01
N ILE A 191 -3.16 27.05 1.33
CA ILE A 191 -3.74 28.00 2.30
C ILE A 191 -2.74 29.05 2.83
N LEU A 192 -1.43 28.83 2.62
CA LEU A 192 -0.41 29.78 3.03
C LEU A 192 -0.51 31.08 2.23
N PRO A 193 -0.13 32.25 2.84
CA PRO A 193 0.06 33.48 2.09
C PRO A 193 1.05 33.28 0.94
N VAL A 194 0.84 33.95 -0.19
CA VAL A 194 1.61 33.76 -1.45
C VAL A 194 3.13 33.80 -1.22
N HIS A 195 3.60 34.71 -0.36
CA HIS A 195 5.03 34.84 -0.05
C HIS A 195 5.61 33.67 0.77
N ALA A 196 4.77 32.90 1.45
CA ALA A 196 5.17 31.75 2.26
C ALA A 196 5.04 30.42 1.51
N ARG A 197 4.42 30.40 0.33
CA ARG A 197 4.24 29.19 -0.47
C ARG A 197 5.55 28.68 -1.04
N LEU A 198 5.74 27.38 -0.98
CA LEU A 198 6.86 26.72 -1.64
C LEU A 198 6.65 26.70 -3.16
N GLY A 199 5.40 26.55 -3.59
CA GLY A 199 5.02 26.30 -4.96
C GLY A 199 5.33 24.85 -5.41
N PRO A 200 4.71 24.43 -6.54
CA PRO A 200 4.69 23.01 -6.92
C PRO A 200 6.09 22.42 -7.13
N GLY A 201 7.01 23.12 -7.79
CA GLY A 201 8.34 22.59 -8.09
C GLY A 201 9.19 22.32 -6.85
N ARG A 202 9.26 23.26 -5.91
CA ARG A 202 10.02 23.09 -4.65
C ARG A 202 9.34 22.08 -3.73
N LEU A 203 8.02 22.03 -3.75
CA LEU A 203 7.28 21.06 -2.98
C LEU A 203 7.56 19.62 -3.44
N GLU A 204 7.48 19.34 -4.74
CA GLU A 204 7.78 18.03 -5.30
C GLU A 204 9.24 17.61 -5.09
N GLN A 205 10.19 18.55 -5.22
CA GLN A 205 11.59 18.29 -4.89
C GLN A 205 11.75 17.86 -3.42
N ARG A 206 11.04 18.51 -2.51
CA ARG A 206 11.09 18.20 -1.07
C ARG A 206 10.46 16.83 -0.77
N ILE A 207 9.34 16.51 -1.42
CA ILE A 207 8.68 15.21 -1.32
C ILE A 207 9.62 14.09 -1.83
N THR A 208 10.30 14.33 -2.96
CA THR A 208 11.28 13.37 -3.52
C THR A 208 12.43 13.11 -2.54
N LEU A 209 12.98 14.16 -1.93
CA LEU A 209 14.04 14.00 -0.91
C LEU A 209 13.54 13.25 0.33
N THR A 210 12.31 13.54 0.78
CA THR A 210 11.68 12.85 1.90
C THR A 210 11.49 11.37 1.58
N ARG A 211 11.01 11.04 0.37
CA ARG A 211 10.87 9.67 -0.12
C ARG A 211 12.19 8.90 -0.02
N PHE A 212 13.25 9.50 -0.55
CA PHE A 212 14.57 8.87 -0.56
C PHE A 212 15.12 8.62 0.85
N ALA A 213 14.93 9.57 1.75
CA ALA A 213 15.35 9.45 3.14
C ALA A 213 14.51 8.44 3.95
N ALA A 214 13.22 8.29 3.65
CA ALA A 214 12.32 7.41 4.39
C ALA A 214 12.41 5.94 3.96
N PHE A 215 12.80 5.66 2.71
CA PHE A 215 12.75 4.30 2.15
C PHE A 215 13.52 3.25 2.96
N PRO A 216 14.78 3.46 3.40
CA PRO A 216 15.52 2.45 4.16
C PRO A 216 14.84 2.05 5.48
N GLU A 217 14.23 3.00 6.16
CA GLU A 217 13.53 2.74 7.43
C GLU A 217 12.21 2.00 7.20
N ILE A 218 11.45 2.41 6.17
CA ILE A 218 10.22 1.72 5.78
C ILE A 218 10.53 0.28 5.37
N ARG A 219 11.54 0.07 4.53
CA ARG A 219 11.94 -1.28 4.10
C ARG A 219 12.36 -2.15 5.29
N ARG A 220 13.17 -1.62 6.20
CA ARG A 220 13.58 -2.35 7.40
C ARG A 220 12.38 -2.78 8.24
N ALA A 221 11.48 -1.85 8.54
CA ALA A 221 10.28 -2.13 9.30
C ALA A 221 9.42 -3.19 8.61
N TYR A 222 9.32 -3.11 7.29
CA TYR A 222 8.54 -4.04 6.49
C TYR A 222 9.11 -5.47 6.51
N LEU A 223 10.42 -5.62 6.31
CA LEU A 223 11.09 -6.92 6.39
C LEU A 223 10.92 -7.58 7.77
N VAL A 224 11.01 -6.79 8.85
CA VAL A 224 10.76 -7.29 10.21
C VAL A 224 9.31 -7.77 10.34
N ASN A 225 8.35 -7.04 9.82
CA ASN A 225 6.96 -7.45 9.89
C ASN A 225 6.67 -8.70 9.06
N MET A 226 7.28 -8.85 7.88
CA MET A 226 7.18 -10.07 7.09
C MET A 226 7.78 -11.29 7.82
N LEU A 227 8.93 -11.11 8.50
CA LEU A 227 9.49 -12.16 9.35
C LEU A 227 8.54 -12.60 10.46
N VAL A 228 7.86 -11.65 11.08
CA VAL A 228 6.85 -11.92 12.12
C VAL A 228 5.61 -12.57 11.51
N ALA A 229 5.11 -12.04 10.40
CA ALA A 229 3.93 -12.56 9.71
C ALA A 229 4.07 -14.03 9.34
N TYR A 230 5.17 -14.33 8.71
CA TYR A 230 5.39 -15.67 8.15
C TYR A 230 6.09 -16.63 9.10
N ARG A 231 6.22 -16.31 10.41
CA ARG A 231 6.87 -17.18 11.40
C ARG A 231 6.31 -18.61 11.46
N GLY A 232 5.04 -18.77 11.11
CA GLY A 232 4.33 -20.07 11.09
C GLY A 232 4.45 -20.83 9.77
N LEU A 233 5.15 -20.31 8.77
CA LEU A 233 5.45 -20.97 7.50
C LEU A 233 6.87 -21.53 7.55
N ASP A 234 7.10 -22.68 6.95
CA ASP A 234 8.46 -23.19 6.75
C ASP A 234 9.14 -22.53 5.52
N ASP A 235 10.44 -22.75 5.35
CA ASP A 235 11.21 -22.10 4.30
C ASP A 235 10.86 -22.61 2.90
N ASP A 236 10.38 -23.87 2.75
CA ASP A 236 9.87 -24.40 1.49
C ASP A 236 8.56 -23.72 1.08
N GLU A 237 7.67 -23.46 2.03
CA GLU A 237 6.42 -22.73 1.82
C GLU A 237 6.69 -21.27 1.43
N LEU A 238 7.66 -20.60 2.10
CA LEU A 238 8.10 -19.26 1.72
C LEU A 238 8.72 -19.24 0.33
N ALA A 239 9.55 -20.22 -0.01
CA ALA A 239 10.12 -20.36 -1.33
C ALA A 239 9.05 -20.62 -2.40
N ALA A 240 8.00 -21.40 -2.09
CA ALA A 240 6.88 -21.62 -2.99
C ALA A 240 6.06 -20.33 -3.18
N TYR A 241 5.88 -19.54 -2.13
CA TYR A 241 5.23 -18.23 -2.21
C TYR A 241 6.04 -17.26 -3.08
N ALA A 242 7.36 -17.17 -2.87
CA ALA A 242 8.22 -16.35 -3.69
C ALA A 242 8.13 -16.73 -5.18
N ARG A 243 8.20 -18.02 -5.51
CA ARG A 243 8.02 -18.50 -6.89
C ARG A 243 6.67 -18.11 -7.50
N TRP A 244 5.59 -18.17 -6.69
CA TRP A 244 4.28 -17.74 -7.18
C TRP A 244 4.26 -16.24 -7.47
N VAL A 245 4.76 -15.43 -6.56
CA VAL A 245 4.82 -13.98 -6.75
C VAL A 245 5.65 -13.62 -7.98
N GLU A 246 6.75 -14.30 -8.23
CA GLU A 246 7.61 -14.11 -9.40
C GLU A 246 6.99 -14.64 -10.71
N SER A 247 5.91 -15.42 -10.64
CA SER A 247 5.19 -15.86 -11.83
C SER A 247 4.50 -14.70 -12.54
N SER A 248 4.15 -14.88 -13.82
CA SER A 248 3.42 -13.86 -14.59
C SER A 248 2.08 -13.47 -13.93
N ALA A 249 1.36 -14.45 -13.39
CA ALA A 249 0.07 -14.22 -12.72
C ALA A 249 0.23 -13.54 -11.36
N GLY A 250 1.23 -13.97 -10.57
CA GLY A 250 1.53 -13.36 -9.28
C GLY A 250 1.96 -11.92 -9.43
N ARG A 251 2.93 -11.63 -10.28
CA ARG A 251 3.37 -10.26 -10.59
C ARG A 251 2.22 -9.37 -11.03
N TRP A 252 1.46 -9.84 -12.04
CA TRP A 252 0.30 -9.06 -12.50
C TRP A 252 -0.66 -8.74 -11.35
N PHE A 253 -1.03 -9.75 -10.54
CA PHE A 253 -1.98 -9.55 -9.44
C PHE A 253 -1.46 -8.52 -8.45
N VAL A 254 -0.23 -8.70 -8.00
CA VAL A 254 0.38 -7.83 -7.01
C VAL A 254 0.52 -6.40 -7.53
N GLU A 255 1.02 -6.22 -8.77
CA GLU A 255 1.14 -4.92 -9.40
C GLU A 255 -0.20 -4.21 -9.55
N ALA A 256 -1.22 -4.91 -10.06
CA ALA A 256 -2.55 -4.35 -10.25
C ALA A 256 -3.18 -3.94 -8.91
N MET A 257 -3.03 -4.79 -7.89
CA MET A 257 -3.60 -4.56 -6.56
C MET A 257 -2.93 -3.37 -5.86
N ASN A 258 -1.60 -3.35 -5.82
CA ASN A 258 -0.87 -2.25 -5.18
C ASN A 258 -1.18 -0.91 -5.86
N ARG A 259 -1.14 -0.86 -7.18
CA ARG A 259 -1.52 0.34 -7.93
C ARG A 259 -2.93 0.78 -7.57
N ALA A 260 -3.89 -0.14 -7.55
CA ALA A 260 -5.28 0.16 -7.22
C ALA A 260 -5.42 0.73 -5.79
N VAL A 261 -4.68 0.19 -4.81
CA VAL A 261 -4.70 0.70 -3.43
C VAL A 261 -4.01 2.04 -3.31
N VAL A 262 -2.82 2.21 -3.92
CA VAL A 262 -2.10 3.50 -3.92
C VAL A 262 -2.95 4.60 -4.54
N ASP A 263 -3.60 4.34 -5.68
CA ASP A 263 -4.49 5.28 -6.34
C ASP A 263 -5.72 5.59 -5.48
N ALA A 264 -6.33 4.57 -4.86
CA ALA A 264 -7.48 4.77 -3.97
C ALA A 264 -7.13 5.63 -2.76
N VAL A 265 -5.98 5.36 -2.11
CA VAL A 265 -5.49 6.17 -0.98
C VAL A 265 -5.09 7.57 -1.44
N GLY A 266 -4.43 7.71 -2.57
CA GLY A 266 -4.03 9.01 -3.12
C GLY A 266 -5.22 9.94 -3.32
N MET A 267 -6.26 9.46 -4.02
CA MET A 267 -7.49 10.23 -4.23
C MET A 267 -8.22 10.54 -2.91
N ALA A 268 -8.26 9.57 -1.99
CA ALA A 268 -8.89 9.77 -0.69
C ALA A 268 -8.14 10.78 0.16
N ALA A 269 -6.80 10.71 0.16
CA ALA A 269 -5.93 11.63 0.89
C ALA A 269 -6.03 13.08 0.38
N GLU A 270 -6.18 13.28 -0.93
CA GLU A 270 -6.39 14.64 -1.49
C GLU A 270 -7.67 15.27 -0.95
N LEU A 271 -8.78 14.52 -0.94
CA LEU A 271 -10.06 15.02 -0.40
C LEU A 271 -9.98 15.25 1.11
N ALA A 272 -9.38 14.31 1.85
CA ALA A 272 -9.21 14.43 3.29
C ALA A 272 -8.32 15.63 3.66
N ALA A 273 -7.22 15.84 2.93
CA ALA A 273 -6.30 16.94 3.19
C ALA A 273 -6.95 18.31 3.00
N VAL A 274 -7.76 18.48 1.95
CA VAL A 274 -8.51 19.73 1.71
C VAL A 274 -9.47 20.01 2.87
N GLU A 275 -10.22 19.01 3.32
CA GLU A 275 -11.16 19.20 4.45
C GLU A 275 -10.42 19.43 5.77
N LEU A 276 -9.35 18.68 6.06
CA LEU A 276 -8.56 18.85 7.28
C LEU A 276 -7.98 20.26 7.39
N VAL A 277 -7.40 20.78 6.30
CA VAL A 277 -6.78 22.09 6.29
C VAL A 277 -7.81 23.23 6.48
N THR A 278 -9.06 23.00 6.06
CA THR A 278 -10.15 23.99 6.25
C THR A 278 -10.78 23.95 7.64
N LEU A 279 -10.77 22.79 8.29
CA LEU A 279 -11.45 22.58 9.58
C LEU A 279 -10.51 22.73 10.79
N LEU A 280 -9.22 22.44 10.64
CA LEU A 280 -8.26 22.58 11.72
C LEU A 280 -7.90 24.06 11.91
N PRO A 281 -7.89 24.57 13.15
CA PRO A 281 -7.56 25.96 13.42
C PRO A 281 -6.15 26.27 12.94
N GLN A 282 -6.05 27.31 12.14
CA GLN A 282 -4.78 27.87 11.73
C GLN A 282 -4.16 28.57 12.93
N THR A 283 -3.30 27.91 13.69
CA THR A 283 -2.44 28.59 14.65
C THR A 283 -1.39 29.41 13.86
N VAL A 284 -1.88 30.46 13.19
CA VAL A 284 -1.03 31.56 12.75
C VAL A 284 -0.58 32.22 14.04
N GLY A 285 0.67 31.95 14.43
CA GLY A 285 1.23 32.50 15.63
C GLY A 285 1.14 34.02 15.63
N ASP A 286 0.23 34.55 16.41
CA ASP A 286 0.34 35.89 16.97
C ASP A 286 1.50 35.87 17.98
N SER A 287 2.72 35.94 17.44
CA SER A 287 3.90 36.30 18.20
C SER A 287 4.11 37.79 17.96
N ARG A 288 3.43 38.61 18.77
CA ARG A 288 3.84 39.99 19.02
C ARG A 288 5.09 40.02 19.88
#